data_4e25cd2c0212ed8873d154cd77148d94
#
_entry.id   4e25cd2c0212ed8873d154cd77148d94
#
_cell.length_a   1.000
_cell.length_b   1.000
_cell.length_c   1.000
_cell.angle_alpha   90.00
_cell.angle_beta   90.00
_cell.angle_gamma   90.00
#
_symmetry.space_group_name_H-M   'P 1'
#
loop_
_entity.id
_entity.type
_entity.pdbx_description
1 polymer ?
#
loop_
_entity_poly.entity_id
_entity_poly.type
_entity_poly.pdbx_seq_one_letter_code
_entity_poly.pdbx_strand_id
1 'polypeptide(L)'
;MNILNVENISKTYGEKDLFKNVSLGINKGDKIGVIGVNGTGKSTFLKIIAGLEEPDSGKVIKGNGVNVTYLEQMPNFLENETVLSYCMRGKHNATEAEAKEILNKLGVPDFDKSISLLSGGLKKRVALCKAILEPSEVLILDEPTNHLDNEMVIWLEDYIKAFKGELIMVTHDRYFLDNVTNKIVELDYANLYEYDSNYSGFLELKTQREEMERATEKKRQNTLRRELEWIKRGALARSTKQQARIDRYEDMKQASREARAKFMKSDLIMSSVGTRLGNKTIELHNVSKAFGDKKLFSDFEYIFLKDDRIGIIGSNGCGKSTLMKIITGELKPDSGSVEIGETVRIGYFMQENEPLDENATVLEFVRSIGEYVTTAEGKATASQMCEKFLFGPKQQWTPIRKLSGGEKRRLYLLSVLMSAPNVLILDEPTNDLDIETLEILEEYLDGFAGIVIVVSHDRYFLDRVVDRIFAFENGHLSQYEGGYSDYRDKAVMAGKLLENGARADSTINNTFSNARNLEAANEYKANKSHSRKFSYAEKKEFETIDDDIAKLENRISEIDELIVKCATDFVKLNELTKEKEEKEMLLLEKMDRWVYLNELNDEINGN
;
A
#
# COMPACT_ATOMS: atom_id res chain seq x y z
N MET A 1 7.82 10.83 -27.52
CA MET A 1 8.49 9.94 -28.50
C MET A 1 8.45 8.54 -27.91
N ASN A 2 7.84 7.61 -28.62
CA ASN A 2 7.67 6.23 -28.12
C ASN A 2 9.02 5.48 -28.26
N ILE A 3 9.51 4.88 -27.17
CA ILE A 3 10.80 4.17 -27.11
C ILE A 3 10.57 2.66 -27.17
N LEU A 4 9.51 2.19 -26.53
CA LEU A 4 9.13 0.79 -26.54
C LEU A 4 7.61 0.68 -26.60
N ASN A 5 7.10 -0.25 -27.41
CA ASN A 5 5.67 -0.49 -27.55
C ASN A 5 5.33 -1.96 -27.36
N VAL A 6 4.40 -2.23 -26.47
CA VAL A 6 3.81 -3.55 -26.24
C VAL A 6 2.48 -3.59 -26.98
N GLU A 7 2.28 -4.53 -27.89
CA GLU A 7 1.09 -4.60 -28.74
C GLU A 7 0.35 -5.93 -28.55
N ASN A 8 -0.85 -5.83 -27.99
CA ASN A 8 -1.83 -6.92 -27.87
C ASN A 8 -1.25 -8.22 -27.32
N ILE A 9 -0.38 -8.13 -26.31
CA ILE A 9 0.22 -9.33 -25.71
C ILE A 9 -0.79 -10.08 -24.85
N SER A 10 -0.71 -11.40 -24.88
CA SER A 10 -1.43 -12.29 -23.98
C SER A 10 -0.47 -13.33 -23.42
N LYS A 11 -0.71 -13.76 -22.18
CA LYS A 11 0.05 -14.81 -21.52
C LYS A 11 -0.82 -15.60 -20.58
N THR A 12 -0.66 -16.93 -20.64
CA THR A 12 -1.42 -17.89 -19.81
C THR A 12 -0.45 -18.87 -19.17
N TYR A 13 -0.63 -19.18 -17.90
CA TYR A 13 0.06 -20.27 -17.23
C TYR A 13 -0.94 -21.33 -16.76
N GLY A 14 -0.90 -22.50 -17.41
CA GLY A 14 -1.86 -23.58 -17.15
C GLY A 14 -3.28 -23.14 -17.50
N GLU A 15 -4.16 -23.09 -16.51
CA GLU A 15 -5.56 -22.63 -16.67
C GLU A 15 -5.75 -21.15 -16.31
N LYS A 16 -4.69 -20.44 -15.87
CA LYS A 16 -4.78 -19.06 -15.39
C LYS A 16 -4.30 -18.11 -16.48
N ASP A 17 -5.20 -17.27 -16.97
CA ASP A 17 -4.86 -16.14 -17.81
C ASP A 17 -4.20 -15.06 -16.93
N LEU A 18 -2.96 -14.67 -17.24
CA LEU A 18 -2.27 -13.61 -16.57
C LEU A 18 -2.70 -12.25 -17.14
N PHE A 19 -2.72 -12.13 -18.45
CA PHE A 19 -3.23 -10.95 -19.18
C PHE A 19 -3.65 -11.32 -20.59
N LYS A 20 -4.65 -10.59 -21.12
CA LYS A 20 -5.26 -10.81 -22.43
C LYS A 20 -5.29 -9.52 -23.25
N ASN A 21 -4.70 -9.55 -24.44
CA ASN A 21 -4.71 -8.45 -25.41
C ASN A 21 -4.30 -7.11 -24.80
N VAL A 22 -3.32 -7.09 -23.91
CA VAL A 22 -2.86 -5.87 -23.26
C VAL A 22 -1.84 -5.14 -24.13
N SER A 23 -1.95 -3.82 -24.15
CA SER A 23 -1.04 -2.94 -24.89
C SER A 23 -0.56 -1.83 -23.98
N LEU A 24 0.70 -1.41 -24.13
CA LEU A 24 1.32 -0.34 -23.36
C LEU A 24 2.36 0.38 -24.19
N GLY A 25 2.27 1.70 -24.29
CA GLY A 25 3.29 2.55 -24.88
C GLY A 25 4.20 3.18 -23.84
N ILE A 26 5.51 3.01 -23.99
CA ILE A 26 6.52 3.63 -23.10
C ILE A 26 7.15 4.78 -23.86
N ASN A 27 6.97 5.98 -23.34
CA ASN A 27 7.45 7.22 -23.93
C ASN A 27 8.68 7.73 -23.20
N LYS A 28 9.39 8.64 -23.85
CA LYS A 28 10.56 9.27 -23.27
C LYS A 28 10.19 10.04 -21.99
N GLY A 29 10.90 9.71 -20.89
CA GLY A 29 10.69 10.31 -19.58
C GLY A 29 9.64 9.61 -18.72
N ASP A 30 9.05 8.50 -19.22
CA ASP A 30 8.11 7.72 -18.41
C ASP A 30 8.83 7.01 -17.26
N LYS A 31 8.27 7.17 -16.06
CA LYS A 31 8.65 6.41 -14.86
C LYS A 31 7.42 5.66 -14.38
N ILE A 32 7.34 4.39 -14.79
CA ILE A 32 6.14 3.56 -14.69
C ILE A 32 6.22 2.65 -13.47
N GLY A 33 5.26 2.77 -12.56
CA GLY A 33 5.02 1.80 -11.49
C GLY A 33 3.99 0.74 -11.94
N VAL A 34 4.35 -0.54 -11.89
CA VAL A 34 3.43 -1.65 -12.21
C VAL A 34 2.91 -2.25 -10.90
N ILE A 35 1.60 -2.22 -10.72
CA ILE A 35 0.92 -2.69 -9.52
C ILE A 35 -0.12 -3.76 -9.84
N GLY A 36 -0.57 -4.48 -8.83
CA GLY A 36 -1.59 -5.53 -8.91
C GLY A 36 -1.38 -6.61 -7.86
N VAL A 37 -2.39 -7.46 -7.65
CA VAL A 37 -2.36 -8.56 -6.70
C VAL A 37 -1.22 -9.54 -7.00
N ASN A 38 -0.72 -10.22 -5.97
CA ASN A 38 0.30 -11.26 -6.17
C ASN A 38 -0.25 -12.41 -7.04
N GLY A 39 0.58 -12.84 -7.99
CA GLY A 39 0.21 -13.88 -8.96
C GLY A 39 -0.61 -13.37 -10.16
N THR A 40 -0.76 -12.05 -10.39
CA THR A 40 -1.38 -11.48 -11.62
C THR A 40 -0.43 -11.44 -12.80
N GLY A 41 0.85 -11.78 -12.62
CA GLY A 41 1.82 -11.82 -13.71
C GLY A 41 2.70 -10.58 -13.86
N LYS A 42 2.83 -9.72 -12.83
CA LYS A 42 3.68 -8.52 -12.86
C LYS A 42 5.11 -8.80 -13.32
N SER A 43 5.80 -9.74 -12.67
CA SER A 43 7.18 -10.12 -13.05
C SER A 43 7.26 -10.76 -14.43
N THR A 44 6.23 -11.53 -14.83
CA THR A 44 6.14 -12.09 -16.19
C THR A 44 5.99 -10.98 -17.23
N PHE A 45 5.17 -9.98 -16.94
CA PHE A 45 5.00 -8.80 -17.80
C PHE A 45 6.32 -8.04 -17.96
N LEU A 46 7.07 -7.81 -16.85
CA LEU A 46 8.39 -7.19 -16.92
C LEU A 46 9.39 -8.02 -17.73
N LYS A 47 9.41 -9.36 -17.57
CA LYS A 47 10.28 -10.26 -18.35
C LYS A 47 9.97 -10.22 -19.85
N ILE A 48 8.69 -10.14 -20.22
CA ILE A 48 8.28 -10.01 -21.62
C ILE A 48 8.76 -8.66 -22.19
N ILE A 49 8.61 -7.56 -21.46
CA ILE A 49 9.12 -6.24 -21.89
C ILE A 49 10.65 -6.28 -22.03
N ALA A 50 11.34 -6.92 -21.10
CA ALA A 50 12.79 -7.10 -21.17
C ALA A 50 13.23 -7.97 -22.36
N GLY A 51 12.33 -8.82 -22.88
CA GLY A 51 12.63 -9.80 -23.95
C GLY A 51 13.27 -11.08 -23.43
N LEU A 52 13.09 -11.38 -22.13
CA LEU A 52 13.55 -12.59 -21.45
C LEU A 52 12.53 -13.73 -21.54
N GLU A 53 11.27 -13.38 -21.80
CA GLU A 53 10.17 -14.33 -21.98
C GLU A 53 9.31 -13.93 -23.19
N GLU A 54 8.83 -14.91 -23.95
CA GLU A 54 7.97 -14.67 -25.10
C GLU A 54 6.49 -14.67 -24.67
N PRO A 55 5.67 -13.72 -25.18
CA PRO A 55 4.22 -13.76 -24.99
C PRO A 55 3.61 -14.89 -25.83
N ASP A 56 2.43 -15.38 -25.45
CA ASP A 56 1.69 -16.39 -26.21
C ASP A 56 1.08 -15.79 -27.50
N SER A 57 0.77 -14.49 -27.47
CA SER A 57 0.33 -13.70 -28.63
C SER A 57 0.75 -12.24 -28.48
N GLY A 58 0.75 -11.51 -29.59
CA GLY A 58 1.20 -10.12 -29.64
C GLY A 58 2.72 -10.00 -29.79
N LYS A 59 3.26 -8.83 -29.60
CA LYS A 59 4.71 -8.55 -29.75
C LYS A 59 5.14 -7.33 -28.93
N VAL A 60 6.45 -7.29 -28.65
CA VAL A 60 7.13 -6.12 -28.06
C VAL A 60 8.04 -5.51 -29.12
N ILE A 61 7.83 -4.25 -29.42
CA ILE A 61 8.60 -3.49 -30.42
C ILE A 61 9.52 -2.54 -29.67
N LYS A 62 10.83 -2.73 -29.82
CA LYS A 62 11.86 -1.84 -29.26
C LYS A 62 12.34 -0.86 -30.32
N GLY A 63 12.56 0.40 -29.92
CA GLY A 63 13.20 1.39 -30.77
C GLY A 63 14.63 0.98 -31.14
N ASN A 64 15.14 1.50 -32.26
CA ASN A 64 16.50 1.19 -32.69
C ASN A 64 17.52 1.74 -31.65
N GLY A 65 18.41 0.86 -31.18
CA GLY A 65 19.48 1.22 -30.24
C GLY A 65 19.04 1.32 -28.78
N VAL A 66 17.81 0.91 -28.44
CA VAL A 66 17.33 0.92 -27.06
C VAL A 66 17.88 -0.28 -26.28
N ASN A 67 18.72 -0.01 -25.29
CA ASN A 67 19.21 -1.00 -24.34
C ASN A 67 18.25 -1.09 -23.15
N VAL A 68 17.85 -2.30 -22.82
CA VAL A 68 16.96 -2.59 -21.68
C VAL A 68 17.74 -3.37 -20.66
N THR A 69 17.88 -2.83 -19.44
CA THR A 69 18.46 -3.54 -18.31
C THR A 69 17.34 -4.02 -17.38
N TYR A 70 17.40 -5.29 -16.99
CA TYR A 70 16.42 -5.91 -16.09
C TYR A 70 17.08 -6.42 -14.82
N LEU A 71 16.58 -5.97 -13.67
CA LEU A 71 16.93 -6.51 -12.35
C LEU A 71 16.01 -7.68 -12.04
N GLU A 72 16.56 -8.88 -12.03
CA GLU A 72 15.81 -10.09 -11.68
C GLU A 72 15.55 -10.18 -10.17
N GLN A 73 14.37 -10.69 -9.81
CA GLN A 73 14.02 -10.97 -8.41
C GLN A 73 14.99 -11.99 -7.75
N MET A 74 15.49 -12.96 -8.54
CA MET A 74 16.52 -13.94 -8.14
C MET A 74 17.67 -13.93 -9.16
N PRO A 75 18.71 -13.14 -8.93
CA PRO A 75 19.85 -13.06 -9.85
C PRO A 75 20.68 -14.34 -9.88
N ASN A 76 21.18 -14.67 -11.08
CA ASN A 76 22.08 -15.80 -11.27
C ASN A 76 23.54 -15.41 -11.03
N PHE A 77 24.24 -16.11 -10.15
CA PHE A 77 25.63 -15.92 -9.81
C PHE A 77 26.48 -17.11 -10.27
N LEU A 78 27.71 -16.82 -10.70
CA LEU A 78 28.67 -17.87 -11.03
C LEU A 78 29.33 -18.40 -9.74
N GLU A 79 29.77 -19.65 -9.77
CA GLU A 79 30.54 -20.23 -8.66
C GLU A 79 31.85 -19.45 -8.45
N ASN A 80 32.18 -19.14 -7.20
CA ASN A 80 33.39 -18.42 -6.76
C ASN A 80 33.51 -16.96 -7.26
N GLU A 81 32.43 -16.33 -7.69
CA GLU A 81 32.43 -14.92 -8.08
C GLU A 81 32.45 -14.02 -6.84
N THR A 82 33.32 -12.98 -6.86
CA THR A 82 33.34 -11.95 -5.80
C THR A 82 32.32 -10.86 -6.07
N VAL A 83 31.94 -10.11 -5.03
CA VAL A 83 31.00 -8.99 -5.12
C VAL A 83 31.42 -7.98 -6.20
N LEU A 84 32.69 -7.56 -6.17
CA LEU A 84 33.19 -6.59 -7.14
C LEU A 84 33.26 -7.16 -8.56
N SER A 85 33.72 -8.41 -8.71
CA SER A 85 33.82 -9.05 -10.03
C SER A 85 32.44 -9.20 -10.71
N TYR A 86 31.40 -9.50 -9.93
CA TYR A 86 30.03 -9.55 -10.43
C TYR A 86 29.52 -8.19 -10.89
N CYS A 87 29.73 -7.12 -10.10
CA CYS A 87 29.33 -5.78 -10.47
C CYS A 87 30.05 -5.29 -11.73
N MET A 88 31.33 -5.67 -11.88
CA MET A 88 32.16 -5.30 -13.04
C MET A 88 31.95 -6.20 -14.27
N ARG A 89 31.14 -7.26 -14.16
CA ARG A 89 30.82 -8.15 -15.27
C ARG A 89 29.70 -7.56 -16.12
N GLY A 90 30.05 -6.92 -17.23
CA GLY A 90 29.08 -6.34 -18.16
C GLY A 90 29.76 -5.46 -19.23
N LYS A 91 28.96 -4.86 -20.09
CA LYS A 91 29.42 -3.92 -21.14
C LYS A 91 29.32 -2.47 -20.65
N HIS A 92 29.79 -2.17 -19.46
CA HIS A 92 29.74 -0.81 -18.92
C HIS A 92 31.14 -0.17 -18.89
N ASN A 93 31.16 1.15 -18.96
CA ASN A 93 32.37 1.96 -18.79
C ASN A 93 32.56 2.38 -17.33
N ALA A 94 31.81 1.78 -16.39
CA ALA A 94 31.89 2.13 -14.98
C ALA A 94 33.24 1.71 -14.40
N THR A 95 33.76 2.54 -13.51
CA THR A 95 35.02 2.31 -12.80
C THR A 95 34.78 1.48 -11.55
N GLU A 96 35.83 0.78 -11.08
CA GLU A 96 35.75 0.10 -9.78
C GLU A 96 35.42 1.05 -8.62
N ALA A 97 35.82 2.31 -8.72
CA ALA A 97 35.53 3.32 -7.70
C ALA A 97 34.01 3.61 -7.61
N GLU A 98 33.34 3.76 -8.75
CA GLU A 98 31.88 3.93 -8.83
C GLU A 98 31.15 2.70 -8.29
N ALA A 99 31.58 1.49 -8.66
CA ALA A 99 31.01 0.25 -8.14
C ALA A 99 31.12 0.16 -6.61
N LYS A 100 32.30 0.47 -6.06
CA LYS A 100 32.54 0.47 -4.62
C LYS A 100 31.74 1.55 -3.89
N GLU A 101 31.55 2.72 -4.50
CA GLU A 101 30.71 3.78 -3.93
C GLU A 101 29.25 3.33 -3.83
N ILE A 102 28.67 2.78 -4.90
CA ILE A 102 27.30 2.28 -4.90
C ILE A 102 27.14 1.11 -3.93
N LEU A 103 28.08 0.16 -3.89
CA LEU A 103 28.06 -0.96 -2.94
C LEU A 103 28.07 -0.48 -1.49
N ASN A 104 28.88 0.55 -1.16
CA ASN A 104 28.89 1.15 0.17
C ASN A 104 27.55 1.79 0.51
N LYS A 105 26.93 2.52 -0.44
CA LYS A 105 25.59 3.09 -0.27
C LYS A 105 24.52 2.03 -0.05
N LEU A 106 24.68 0.85 -0.66
CA LEU A 106 23.81 -0.31 -0.49
C LEU A 106 24.21 -1.21 0.71
N GLY A 107 25.17 -0.75 1.56
CA GLY A 107 25.56 -1.48 2.77
C GLY A 107 26.29 -2.81 2.51
N VAL A 108 27.08 -2.87 1.44
CA VAL A 108 27.92 -4.02 1.07
C VAL A 108 29.39 -3.60 1.06
N PRO A 109 30.06 -3.53 2.23
CA PRO A 109 31.44 -3.05 2.31
C PRO A 109 32.49 -4.09 1.92
N ASP A 110 32.15 -5.39 1.92
CA ASP A 110 33.07 -6.50 1.66
C ASP A 110 33.15 -6.83 0.17
N PHE A 111 33.93 -6.09 -0.61
CA PHE A 111 33.97 -6.20 -2.07
C PHE A 111 34.60 -7.48 -2.61
N ASP A 112 35.55 -8.06 -1.87
CA ASP A 112 36.30 -9.26 -2.27
C ASP A 112 35.64 -10.57 -1.76
N LYS A 113 34.56 -10.44 -0.99
CA LYS A 113 33.83 -11.60 -0.47
C LYS A 113 33.14 -12.38 -1.58
N SER A 114 33.17 -13.71 -1.49
CA SER A 114 32.41 -14.56 -2.42
C SER A 114 30.89 -14.35 -2.24
N ILE A 115 30.18 -14.17 -3.35
CA ILE A 115 28.73 -13.98 -3.35
C ILE A 115 27.99 -15.18 -2.75
N SER A 116 28.54 -16.39 -2.90
CA SER A 116 27.94 -17.60 -2.32
C SER A 116 27.73 -17.51 -0.81
N LEU A 117 28.61 -16.78 -0.11
CA LEU A 117 28.60 -16.59 1.34
C LEU A 117 27.69 -15.44 1.82
N LEU A 118 27.04 -14.73 0.90
CA LEU A 118 26.14 -13.62 1.21
C LEU A 118 24.73 -14.13 1.51
N SER A 119 24.02 -13.42 2.39
CA SER A 119 22.57 -13.60 2.58
C SER A 119 21.78 -13.23 1.31
N GLY A 120 20.56 -13.72 1.20
CA GLY A 120 19.68 -13.42 0.05
C GLY A 120 19.49 -11.92 -0.16
N GLY A 121 19.30 -11.15 0.92
CA GLY A 121 19.17 -9.68 0.83
C GLY A 121 20.44 -9.00 0.32
N LEU A 122 21.62 -9.41 0.79
CA LEU A 122 22.89 -8.86 0.28
C LEU A 122 23.12 -9.22 -1.20
N LYS A 123 22.73 -10.43 -1.63
CA LYS A 123 22.79 -10.83 -3.05
C LYS A 123 21.94 -9.94 -3.93
N LYS A 124 20.73 -9.58 -3.48
CA LYS A 124 19.84 -8.65 -4.21
C LYS A 124 20.45 -7.25 -4.31
N ARG A 125 21.08 -6.74 -3.24
CA ARG A 125 21.76 -5.43 -3.25
C ARG A 125 22.94 -5.39 -4.22
N VAL A 126 23.70 -6.46 -4.30
CA VAL A 126 24.81 -6.61 -5.27
C VAL A 126 24.25 -6.63 -6.71
N ALA A 127 23.14 -7.31 -6.95
CA ALA A 127 22.49 -7.34 -8.25
C ALA A 127 21.91 -5.96 -8.64
N LEU A 128 21.34 -5.22 -7.68
CA LEU A 128 20.89 -3.85 -7.89
C LEU A 128 22.07 -2.92 -8.27
N CYS A 129 23.21 -3.04 -7.58
CA CYS A 129 24.43 -2.30 -7.94
C CYS A 129 24.81 -2.53 -9.40
N LYS A 130 24.82 -3.80 -9.86
CA LYS A 130 25.13 -4.14 -11.25
C LYS A 130 24.12 -3.52 -12.22
N ALA A 131 22.81 -3.63 -11.94
CA ALA A 131 21.77 -3.06 -12.80
C ALA A 131 21.89 -1.53 -12.94
N ILE A 132 22.29 -0.85 -11.86
CA ILE A 132 22.52 0.60 -11.83
C ILE A 132 23.77 0.99 -12.67
N LEU A 133 24.82 0.18 -12.66
CA LEU A 133 26.06 0.43 -13.39
C LEU A 133 25.92 0.18 -14.90
N GLU A 134 24.96 -0.64 -15.32
CA GLU A 134 24.74 -0.92 -16.74
C GLU A 134 24.11 0.28 -17.46
N PRO A 135 24.71 0.77 -18.56
CA PRO A 135 24.13 1.86 -19.34
C PRO A 135 22.85 1.36 -20.03
N SER A 136 21.73 1.94 -19.66
CA SER A 136 20.43 1.58 -20.21
C SER A 136 19.59 2.81 -20.51
N GLU A 137 18.85 2.76 -21.61
CA GLU A 137 17.78 3.71 -21.90
C GLU A 137 16.52 3.34 -21.12
N VAL A 138 16.24 2.04 -20.93
CA VAL A 138 15.11 1.54 -20.14
C VAL A 138 15.62 0.67 -19.01
N LEU A 139 15.39 1.09 -17.78
CA LEU A 139 15.70 0.33 -16.57
C LEU A 139 14.44 -0.35 -16.03
N ILE A 140 14.49 -1.67 -15.89
CA ILE A 140 13.39 -2.48 -15.37
C ILE A 140 13.80 -3.06 -14.02
N LEU A 141 13.04 -2.74 -12.96
CA LEU A 141 13.33 -3.15 -11.60
C LEU A 141 12.16 -3.99 -11.03
N ASP A 142 12.44 -5.22 -10.61
CA ASP A 142 11.47 -6.10 -9.97
C ASP A 142 11.74 -6.15 -8.46
N GLU A 143 10.88 -5.49 -7.66
CA GLU A 143 10.96 -5.35 -6.20
C GLU A 143 12.32 -4.83 -5.70
N PRO A 144 12.79 -3.63 -6.16
CA PRO A 144 14.11 -3.12 -5.81
C PRO A 144 14.22 -2.65 -4.35
N THR A 145 13.12 -2.31 -3.70
CA THR A 145 13.08 -1.80 -2.31
C THR A 145 13.11 -2.91 -1.27
N ASN A 146 12.80 -4.15 -1.65
CA ASN A 146 12.80 -5.29 -0.74
C ASN A 146 14.20 -5.52 -0.14
N HIS A 147 14.26 -5.68 1.18
CA HIS A 147 15.47 -5.86 1.98
C HIS A 147 16.43 -4.65 2.04
N LEU A 148 16.00 -3.49 1.56
CA LEU A 148 16.68 -2.22 1.81
C LEU A 148 16.18 -1.62 3.13
N ASP A 149 17.07 -0.95 3.86
CA ASP A 149 16.65 -0.08 4.96
C ASP A 149 16.30 1.33 4.47
N ASN A 150 15.72 2.13 5.34
CA ASN A 150 15.20 3.45 4.96
C ASN A 150 16.24 4.39 4.33
N GLU A 151 17.52 4.33 4.78
CA GLU A 151 18.58 5.17 4.22
C GLU A 151 18.91 4.77 2.78
N MET A 152 18.95 3.45 2.52
CA MET A 152 19.19 2.91 1.18
C MET A 152 18.03 3.20 0.24
N VAL A 153 16.79 3.12 0.72
CA VAL A 153 15.59 3.46 -0.08
C VAL A 153 15.61 4.93 -0.47
N ILE A 154 15.91 5.85 0.47
CA ILE A 154 16.03 7.29 0.17
C ILE A 154 17.12 7.53 -0.89
N TRP A 155 18.29 6.91 -0.74
CA TRP A 155 19.36 7.02 -1.71
C TRP A 155 18.94 6.52 -3.11
N LEU A 156 18.21 5.39 -3.15
CA LEU A 156 17.70 4.83 -4.41
C LEU A 156 16.65 5.75 -5.06
N GLU A 157 15.76 6.36 -4.26
CA GLU A 157 14.80 7.36 -4.73
C GLU A 157 15.53 8.53 -5.43
N ASP A 158 16.56 9.08 -4.79
CA ASP A 158 17.34 10.21 -5.33
C ASP A 158 18.07 9.81 -6.61
N TYR A 159 18.66 8.61 -6.63
CA TYR A 159 19.31 8.08 -7.82
C TYR A 159 18.33 7.96 -8.99
N ILE A 160 17.17 7.36 -8.77
CA ILE A 160 16.17 7.15 -9.83
C ILE A 160 15.55 8.48 -10.28
N LYS A 161 15.35 9.43 -9.38
CA LYS A 161 14.91 10.79 -9.76
C LYS A 161 15.90 11.46 -10.71
N ALA A 162 17.20 11.27 -10.47
CA ALA A 162 18.27 11.80 -11.31
C ALA A 162 18.48 11.01 -12.61
N PHE A 163 18.00 9.76 -12.69
CA PHE A 163 18.14 8.91 -13.85
C PHE A 163 17.36 9.47 -15.05
N LYS A 164 18.05 9.67 -16.17
CA LYS A 164 17.50 10.33 -17.37
C LYS A 164 16.80 9.39 -18.34
N GLY A 165 16.96 8.06 -18.16
CA GLY A 165 16.28 7.04 -18.96
C GLY A 165 14.86 6.78 -18.45
N GLU A 166 14.17 5.87 -19.13
CA GLU A 166 12.86 5.40 -18.75
C GLU A 166 12.96 4.34 -17.64
N LEU A 167 11.99 4.35 -16.75
CA LEU A 167 11.90 3.38 -15.66
C LEU A 167 10.59 2.59 -15.77
N ILE A 168 10.70 1.28 -15.56
CA ILE A 168 9.54 0.43 -15.29
C ILE A 168 9.86 -0.37 -14.05
N MET A 169 9.00 -0.31 -13.04
CA MET A 169 9.25 -1.06 -11.82
C MET A 169 8.01 -1.68 -11.24
N VAL A 170 8.21 -2.80 -10.56
CA VAL A 170 7.25 -3.37 -9.61
C VAL A 170 7.79 -3.11 -8.22
N THR A 171 6.99 -2.51 -7.36
CA THR A 171 7.27 -2.41 -5.93
C THR A 171 5.98 -2.29 -5.13
N HIS A 172 6.01 -2.70 -3.89
CA HIS A 172 4.92 -2.54 -2.92
C HIS A 172 5.15 -1.35 -1.99
N ASP A 173 6.27 -0.64 -2.11
CA ASP A 173 6.56 0.59 -1.38
C ASP A 173 5.79 1.78 -2.01
N ARG A 174 4.70 2.15 -1.34
CA ARG A 174 3.77 3.21 -1.81
C ARG A 174 4.43 4.59 -1.81
N TYR A 175 5.27 4.87 -0.82
CA TYR A 175 6.03 6.13 -0.74
C TYR A 175 7.02 6.26 -1.89
N PHE A 176 7.69 5.16 -2.21
CA PHE A 176 8.61 5.10 -3.34
C PHE A 176 7.88 5.31 -4.66
N LEU A 177 6.73 4.64 -4.86
CA LEU A 177 5.87 4.84 -6.03
C LEU A 177 5.44 6.31 -6.16
N ASP A 178 4.97 6.92 -5.07
CA ASP A 178 4.46 8.29 -5.08
C ASP A 178 5.54 9.31 -5.43
N ASN A 179 6.76 9.11 -4.93
CA ASN A 179 7.88 10.02 -5.12
C ASN A 179 8.59 9.89 -6.47
N VAL A 180 8.55 8.70 -7.09
CA VAL A 180 9.40 8.36 -8.23
C VAL A 180 8.61 8.24 -9.53
N THR A 181 7.36 7.76 -9.48
CA THR A 181 6.58 7.49 -10.69
C THR A 181 5.78 8.70 -11.16
N ASN A 182 5.60 8.77 -12.49
CA ASN A 182 4.69 9.71 -13.13
C ASN A 182 3.55 8.98 -13.87
N LYS A 183 3.61 7.65 -13.92
CA LYS A 183 2.59 6.80 -14.51
C LYS A 183 2.46 5.51 -13.72
N ILE A 184 1.24 5.10 -13.44
CA ILE A 184 0.91 3.82 -12.81
C ILE A 184 0.21 2.92 -13.82
N VAL A 185 0.61 1.65 -13.84
CA VAL A 185 -0.01 0.60 -14.65
C VAL A 185 -0.53 -0.49 -13.72
N GLU A 186 -1.82 -0.68 -13.69
CA GLU A 186 -2.48 -1.70 -12.87
C GLU A 186 -2.80 -2.94 -13.71
N LEU A 187 -2.34 -4.11 -13.23
CA LEU A 187 -2.72 -5.42 -13.76
C LEU A 187 -3.82 -6.01 -12.87
N ASP A 188 -5.05 -5.98 -13.38
CA ASP A 188 -6.24 -6.43 -12.65
C ASP A 188 -7.15 -7.29 -13.54
N TYR A 189 -7.53 -8.50 -13.07
CA TYR A 189 -8.38 -9.46 -13.80
C TYR A 189 -7.99 -9.66 -15.28
N ALA A 190 -6.71 -9.90 -15.53
CA ALA A 190 -6.11 -10.10 -16.87
C ALA A 190 -6.21 -8.87 -17.80
N ASN A 191 -6.60 -7.70 -17.31
CA ASN A 191 -6.59 -6.43 -18.03
C ASN A 191 -5.46 -5.52 -17.51
N LEU A 192 -5.10 -4.54 -18.33
CA LEU A 192 -4.14 -3.50 -18.00
C LEU A 192 -4.86 -2.16 -18.01
N TYR A 193 -4.70 -1.39 -16.94
CA TYR A 193 -5.23 -0.04 -16.81
C TYR A 193 -4.07 0.94 -16.62
N GLU A 194 -4.06 2.02 -17.39
CA GLU A 194 -3.04 3.06 -17.34
C GLU A 194 -3.58 4.30 -16.63
N TYR A 195 -2.77 4.87 -15.75
CA TYR A 195 -3.07 6.10 -15.02
C TYR A 195 -1.88 7.05 -15.14
N ASP A 196 -2.08 8.19 -15.78
CA ASP A 196 -1.06 9.22 -15.95
C ASP A 196 -0.96 10.06 -14.66
N SER A 197 -0.49 9.44 -13.58
CA SER A 197 -0.34 10.05 -12.26
C SER A 197 0.65 9.27 -11.40
N ASN A 198 1.05 9.85 -10.24
CA ASN A 198 1.74 9.15 -9.18
C ASN A 198 0.78 8.25 -8.39
N TYR A 199 1.25 7.61 -7.32
CA TYR A 199 0.45 6.67 -6.54
C TYR A 199 -0.78 7.32 -5.88
N SER A 200 -0.64 8.51 -5.32
CA SER A 200 -1.77 9.25 -4.70
C SER A 200 -2.86 9.57 -5.71
N GLY A 201 -2.51 10.12 -6.87
CA GLY A 201 -3.50 10.39 -7.93
C GLY A 201 -4.08 9.11 -8.55
N PHE A 202 -3.32 8.01 -8.58
CA PHE A 202 -3.83 6.70 -8.99
C PHE A 202 -4.99 6.25 -8.09
N LEU A 203 -4.90 6.40 -6.76
CA LEU A 203 -5.96 6.00 -5.83
C LEU A 203 -7.28 6.72 -6.12
N GLU A 204 -7.23 8.02 -6.39
CA GLU A 204 -8.41 8.82 -6.76
C GLU A 204 -9.02 8.33 -8.09
N LEU A 205 -8.19 8.16 -9.12
CA LEU A 205 -8.63 7.72 -10.43
C LEU A 205 -9.17 6.27 -10.41
N LYS A 206 -8.57 5.38 -9.61
CA LYS A 206 -9.06 4.01 -9.40
C LYS A 206 -10.44 4.02 -8.76
N THR A 207 -10.63 4.80 -7.70
CA THR A 207 -11.94 4.94 -7.03
C THR A 207 -13.01 5.42 -8.00
N GLN A 208 -12.75 6.46 -8.78
CA GLN A 208 -13.66 6.95 -9.81
C GLN A 208 -13.99 5.88 -10.86
N ARG A 209 -12.99 5.12 -11.34
CA ARG A 209 -13.20 4.02 -12.28
C ARG A 209 -14.12 2.95 -11.69
N GLU A 210 -13.84 2.50 -10.45
CA GLU A 210 -14.64 1.47 -9.77
C GLU A 210 -16.09 1.92 -9.56
N GLU A 211 -16.31 3.17 -9.19
CA GLU A 211 -17.65 3.73 -9.06
C GLU A 211 -18.39 3.75 -10.40
N MET A 212 -17.74 4.16 -11.49
CA MET A 212 -18.32 4.12 -12.83
C MET A 212 -18.64 2.69 -13.28
N GLU A 213 -17.76 1.74 -13.01
CA GLU A 213 -17.98 0.33 -13.31
C GLU A 213 -19.17 -0.24 -12.50
N ARG A 214 -19.26 0.08 -11.19
CA ARG A 214 -20.40 -0.31 -10.33
C ARG A 214 -21.72 0.30 -10.83
N ALA A 215 -21.73 1.57 -11.20
CA ALA A 215 -22.90 2.24 -11.75
C ALA A 215 -23.33 1.60 -13.09
N THR A 216 -22.37 1.24 -13.95
CA THR A 216 -22.62 0.57 -15.23
C THR A 216 -23.19 -0.84 -15.02
N GLU A 217 -22.65 -1.59 -14.06
CA GLU A 217 -23.17 -2.92 -13.73
C GLU A 217 -24.57 -2.85 -13.15
N LYS A 218 -24.87 -1.88 -12.30
CA LYS A 218 -26.23 -1.64 -11.78
C LYS A 218 -27.23 -1.35 -12.92
N LYS A 219 -26.83 -0.56 -13.92
CA LYS A 219 -27.64 -0.32 -15.13
C LYS A 219 -27.83 -1.62 -15.94
N ARG A 220 -26.76 -2.42 -16.10
CA ARG A 220 -26.80 -3.73 -16.80
C ARG A 220 -27.75 -4.70 -16.11
N GLN A 221 -27.69 -4.80 -14.78
CA GLN A 221 -28.60 -5.66 -14.00
C GLN A 221 -30.07 -5.24 -14.15
N ASN A 222 -30.37 -3.95 -14.15
CA ASN A 222 -31.71 -3.47 -14.39
C ASN A 222 -32.21 -3.82 -15.81
N THR A 223 -31.33 -3.74 -16.81
CA THR A 223 -31.65 -4.17 -18.17
C THR A 223 -31.87 -5.68 -18.25
N LEU A 224 -31.00 -6.49 -17.64
CA LEU A 224 -31.15 -7.95 -17.56
C LEU A 224 -32.46 -8.37 -16.90
N ARG A 225 -32.89 -7.66 -15.83
CA ARG A 225 -34.18 -7.93 -15.18
C ARG A 225 -35.35 -7.69 -16.12
N ARG A 226 -35.33 -6.58 -16.88
CA ARG A 226 -36.37 -6.25 -17.87
C ARG A 226 -36.38 -7.27 -19.03
N GLU A 227 -35.21 -7.64 -19.54
CA GLU A 227 -35.10 -8.65 -20.62
C GLU A 227 -35.56 -10.04 -20.13
N LEU A 228 -35.23 -10.43 -18.90
CA LEU A 228 -35.68 -11.69 -18.30
C LEU A 228 -37.20 -11.73 -18.17
N GLU A 229 -37.83 -10.62 -17.72
CA GLU A 229 -39.29 -10.53 -17.65
C GLU A 229 -39.93 -10.65 -19.03
N TRP A 230 -39.34 -10.06 -20.05
CA TRP A 230 -39.79 -10.18 -21.42
C TRP A 230 -39.69 -11.64 -21.94
N ILE A 231 -38.57 -12.32 -21.66
CA ILE A 231 -38.36 -13.74 -22.03
C ILE A 231 -39.43 -14.61 -21.31
N LYS A 232 -39.68 -14.39 -19.99
CA LYS A 232 -40.65 -15.12 -19.20
C LYS A 232 -42.09 -14.95 -19.68
N ARG A 233 -42.45 -13.83 -20.31
CA ARG A 233 -43.78 -13.59 -20.90
C ARG A 233 -44.08 -14.41 -22.18
N GLY A 234 -43.22 -15.36 -22.53
CA GLY A 234 -43.50 -16.31 -23.61
C GLY A 234 -43.04 -15.82 -24.99
N ALA A 235 -41.89 -15.11 -25.05
CA ALA A 235 -41.23 -14.81 -26.31
C ALA A 235 -40.77 -16.10 -26.97
N LEU A 236 -41.65 -16.74 -27.75
CA LEU A 236 -41.29 -17.88 -28.58
C LEU A 236 -40.35 -17.39 -29.68
N ALA A 237 -39.15 -17.96 -29.76
CA ALA A 237 -38.08 -17.61 -30.72
C ALA A 237 -38.46 -18.02 -32.17
N ARG A 238 -39.52 -17.39 -32.73
CA ARG A 238 -39.99 -17.65 -34.10
C ARG A 238 -39.47 -16.67 -35.13
N SER A 239 -38.73 -15.66 -34.72
CA SER A 239 -38.12 -14.68 -35.68
C SER A 239 -36.65 -14.43 -35.36
N THR A 240 -35.87 -14.15 -36.39
CA THR A 240 -34.41 -13.82 -36.29
C THR A 240 -34.15 -12.67 -35.35
N LYS A 241 -35.07 -11.68 -35.23
CA LYS A 241 -34.96 -10.55 -34.28
C LYS A 241 -35.14 -10.98 -32.82
N GLN A 242 -35.97 -11.99 -32.57
CA GLN A 242 -36.17 -12.51 -31.21
C GLN A 242 -34.97 -13.35 -30.76
N GLN A 243 -34.40 -14.15 -31.67
CA GLN A 243 -33.19 -14.91 -31.38
C GLN A 243 -32.01 -13.98 -31.07
N ALA A 244 -31.74 -12.98 -31.90
CA ALA A 244 -30.68 -11.99 -31.66
C ALA A 244 -30.85 -11.23 -30.32
N ARG A 245 -32.08 -11.08 -29.81
CA ARG A 245 -32.33 -10.48 -28.49
C ARG A 245 -32.04 -11.45 -27.33
N ILE A 246 -32.35 -12.74 -27.52
CA ILE A 246 -31.99 -13.79 -26.54
C ILE A 246 -30.48 -13.92 -26.47
N ASP A 247 -29.79 -13.99 -27.61
CA ASP A 247 -28.32 -14.09 -27.67
C ASP A 247 -27.68 -12.89 -26.96
N ARG A 248 -28.18 -11.66 -27.20
CA ARG A 248 -27.71 -10.46 -26.49
C ARG A 248 -27.97 -10.52 -24.98
N TYR A 249 -29.08 -11.11 -24.54
CA TYR A 249 -29.34 -11.33 -23.12
C TYR A 249 -28.35 -12.30 -22.51
N GLU A 250 -28.00 -13.38 -23.22
CA GLU A 250 -27.03 -14.36 -22.74
C GLU A 250 -25.63 -13.75 -22.63
N ASP A 251 -25.22 -12.97 -23.64
CA ASP A 251 -23.95 -12.20 -23.63
C ASP A 251 -23.89 -11.22 -22.46
N MET A 252 -24.97 -10.44 -22.27
CA MET A 252 -25.06 -9.50 -21.13
C MET A 252 -25.04 -10.23 -19.79
N LYS A 253 -25.67 -11.39 -19.70
CA LYS A 253 -25.70 -12.21 -18.48
C LYS A 253 -24.33 -12.77 -18.15
N GLN A 254 -23.57 -13.20 -19.16
CA GLN A 254 -22.21 -13.66 -18.99
C GLN A 254 -21.31 -12.50 -18.54
N ALA A 255 -21.35 -11.37 -19.21
CA ALA A 255 -20.60 -10.17 -18.85
C ALA A 255 -20.95 -9.65 -17.42
N SER A 256 -22.22 -9.75 -17.01
CA SER A 256 -22.64 -9.41 -15.65
C SER A 256 -22.13 -10.41 -14.60
N ARG A 257 -22.01 -11.70 -14.94
CA ARG A 257 -21.41 -12.70 -14.04
C ARG A 257 -19.92 -12.42 -13.81
N GLU A 258 -19.20 -12.09 -14.88
CA GLU A 258 -17.78 -11.76 -14.83
C GLU A 258 -17.56 -10.46 -14.01
N ALA A 259 -18.33 -9.40 -14.29
CA ALA A 259 -18.29 -8.15 -13.53
C ALA A 259 -18.65 -8.38 -12.04
N ARG A 260 -19.68 -9.18 -11.75
CA ARG A 260 -20.09 -9.48 -10.37
C ARG A 260 -19.01 -10.24 -9.61
N ALA A 261 -18.29 -11.17 -10.25
CA ALA A 261 -17.15 -11.84 -9.63
C ALA A 261 -16.04 -10.86 -9.24
N LYS A 262 -15.86 -9.78 -10.00
CA LYS A 262 -14.94 -8.69 -9.71
C LYS A 262 -15.38 -7.83 -8.51
N PHE A 263 -16.70 -7.57 -8.39
CA PHE A 263 -17.25 -6.71 -7.32
C PHE A 263 -17.67 -7.48 -6.04
N MET A 264 -17.57 -8.79 -6.02
CA MET A 264 -17.80 -9.61 -4.80
C MET A 264 -16.58 -9.52 -3.84
N LYS A 265 -15.90 -8.37 -3.77
CA LYS A 265 -15.10 -8.05 -2.59
C LYS A 265 -16.09 -7.93 -1.43
N SER A 266 -15.94 -8.80 -0.45
CA SER A 266 -16.81 -8.85 0.73
C SER A 266 -16.83 -7.47 1.41
N ASP A 267 -17.99 -6.85 1.51
CA ASP A 267 -18.23 -5.63 2.31
C ASP A 267 -18.15 -5.93 3.83
N LEU A 268 -17.47 -7.01 4.22
CA LEU A 268 -17.32 -7.41 5.61
C LEU A 268 -16.41 -6.39 6.33
N ILE A 269 -16.97 -5.59 7.22
CA ILE A 269 -16.21 -4.71 8.09
C ILE A 269 -15.43 -5.57 9.08
N MET A 270 -14.10 -5.53 9.02
CA MET A 270 -13.21 -6.33 9.86
C MET A 270 -12.85 -5.57 11.14
N SER A 271 -13.81 -5.37 12.04
CA SER A 271 -13.47 -5.00 13.41
C SER A 271 -13.42 -6.27 14.26
N SER A 272 -12.23 -6.74 14.59
CA SER A 272 -12.06 -7.87 15.50
C SER A 272 -12.49 -7.45 16.92
N VAL A 273 -13.48 -8.12 17.48
CA VAL A 273 -13.69 -8.06 18.92
C VAL A 273 -12.59 -8.90 19.55
N GLY A 274 -11.49 -8.24 19.91
CA GLY A 274 -10.34 -8.88 20.56
C GLY A 274 -10.78 -9.67 21.80
N THR A 275 -10.12 -10.79 22.04
CA THR A 275 -10.25 -11.50 23.31
C THR A 275 -9.86 -10.56 24.45
N ARG A 276 -10.60 -10.59 25.58
CA ARG A 276 -10.40 -9.67 26.70
C ARG A 276 -8.93 -9.68 27.14
N LEU A 277 -8.25 -8.56 27.01
CA LEU A 277 -6.93 -8.33 27.58
C LEU A 277 -7.09 -7.92 29.05
N GLY A 278 -6.36 -8.60 29.96
CA GLY A 278 -6.37 -8.29 31.39
C GLY A 278 -5.60 -7.00 31.71
N ASN A 279 -5.52 -6.65 32.98
CA ASN A 279 -4.76 -5.47 33.43
C ASN A 279 -3.24 -5.66 33.31
N LYS A 280 -2.75 -6.90 33.45
CA LYS A 280 -1.35 -7.24 33.24
C LYS A 280 -1.17 -7.64 31.78
N THR A 281 -0.36 -6.88 31.06
CA THR A 281 -0.10 -7.04 29.63
C THR A 281 1.29 -7.65 29.42
N ILE A 282 2.18 -6.95 28.75
CA ILE A 282 3.60 -7.30 28.58
C ILE A 282 4.42 -6.20 29.22
N GLU A 283 5.30 -6.56 30.16
CA GLU A 283 6.13 -5.62 30.89
C GLU A 283 7.60 -5.99 30.70
N LEU A 284 8.40 -5.04 30.25
CA LEU A 284 9.84 -5.16 30.05
C LEU A 284 10.55 -4.33 31.13
N HIS A 285 11.38 -4.97 31.94
CA HIS A 285 12.11 -4.32 33.03
C HIS A 285 13.62 -4.37 32.80
N ASN A 286 14.24 -3.23 32.46
CA ASN A 286 15.69 -3.07 32.25
C ASN A 286 16.32 -4.14 31.34
N VAL A 287 15.63 -4.46 30.23
CA VAL A 287 16.00 -5.52 29.32
C VAL A 287 17.21 -5.11 28.49
N SER A 288 18.25 -5.97 28.48
CA SER A 288 19.43 -5.75 27.66
C SER A 288 19.82 -7.03 26.92
N LYS A 289 20.40 -6.88 25.70
CA LYS A 289 20.84 -7.99 24.86
C LYS A 289 22.09 -7.65 24.07
N ALA A 290 23.05 -8.60 24.03
CA ALA A 290 24.25 -8.55 23.21
C ALA A 290 24.51 -9.90 22.56
N PHE A 291 25.25 -9.93 21.47
CA PHE A 291 25.79 -11.14 20.85
C PHE A 291 27.31 -10.98 20.67
N GLY A 292 28.08 -11.73 21.44
CA GLY A 292 29.52 -11.53 21.53
C GLY A 292 29.85 -10.10 21.95
N ASP A 293 30.67 -9.42 21.18
CA ASP A 293 31.06 -8.02 21.44
C ASP A 293 30.03 -6.98 20.95
N LYS A 294 29.03 -7.42 20.18
CA LYS A 294 28.01 -6.52 19.62
C LYS A 294 26.86 -6.35 20.59
N LYS A 295 26.79 -5.18 21.24
CA LYS A 295 25.65 -4.75 22.04
C LYS A 295 24.52 -4.33 21.11
N LEU A 296 23.34 -4.94 21.23
CA LEU A 296 22.16 -4.59 20.45
C LEU A 296 21.39 -3.46 21.09
N PHE A 297 21.04 -3.62 22.36
CA PHE A 297 20.36 -2.59 23.17
C PHE A 297 20.57 -2.84 24.66
N SER A 298 20.38 -1.81 25.47
CA SER A 298 20.54 -1.88 26.91
C SER A 298 19.49 -1.10 27.65
N ASP A 299 19.18 -1.58 28.83
CA ASP A 299 18.34 -0.93 29.86
C ASP A 299 17.00 -0.47 29.29
N PHE A 300 16.39 -1.27 28.41
CA PHE A 300 15.10 -0.96 27.84
C PHE A 300 13.98 -1.33 28.82
N GLU A 301 13.17 -0.34 29.15
CA GLU A 301 12.04 -0.49 30.06
C GLU A 301 10.77 0.02 29.38
N TYR A 302 9.74 -0.81 29.34
CA TYR A 302 8.45 -0.43 28.80
C TYR A 302 7.32 -1.34 29.29
N ILE A 303 6.16 -0.74 29.58
CA ILE A 303 4.92 -1.45 29.89
C ILE A 303 3.94 -1.19 28.74
N PHE A 304 3.62 -2.27 28.00
CA PHE A 304 2.66 -2.15 26.92
C PHE A 304 1.26 -1.92 27.47
N LEU A 305 0.63 -0.84 27.07
CA LEU A 305 -0.74 -0.51 27.45
C LEU A 305 -1.73 -1.15 26.47
N LYS A 306 -2.97 -1.32 26.93
CA LYS A 306 -4.05 -1.77 26.07
C LYS A 306 -4.22 -0.75 24.94
N ASP A 307 -4.39 -1.26 23.72
CA ASP A 307 -4.55 -0.48 22.49
C ASP A 307 -3.28 0.29 22.03
N ASP A 308 -2.10 0.02 22.62
CA ASP A 308 -0.82 0.55 22.12
C ASP A 308 -0.55 0.09 20.68
N ARG A 309 -0.15 1.04 19.83
CA ARG A 309 0.24 0.83 18.43
C ARG A 309 1.68 1.32 18.23
N ILE A 310 2.62 0.38 18.20
CA ILE A 310 4.05 0.68 18.29
C ILE A 310 4.75 0.24 17.01
N GLY A 311 5.44 1.18 16.36
CA GLY A 311 6.35 0.91 15.26
C GLY A 311 7.79 0.77 15.74
N ILE A 312 8.52 -0.21 15.26
CA ILE A 312 9.93 -0.42 15.58
C ILE A 312 10.76 -0.23 14.31
N ILE A 313 11.68 0.71 14.37
CA ILE A 313 12.55 1.07 13.25
C ILE A 313 14.02 0.99 13.64
N GLY A 314 14.88 0.84 12.62
CA GLY A 314 16.33 0.79 12.79
C GLY A 314 17.01 0.07 11.62
N SER A 315 18.32 0.22 11.50
CA SER A 315 19.12 -0.40 10.44
C SER A 315 19.04 -1.94 10.50
N ASN A 316 19.37 -2.58 9.40
CA ASN A 316 19.40 -4.04 9.34
C ASN A 316 20.45 -4.62 10.31
N GLY A 317 20.05 -5.61 11.12
CA GLY A 317 20.90 -6.24 12.12
C GLY A 317 21.14 -5.42 13.40
N CYS A 318 20.33 -4.37 13.66
CA CYS A 318 20.37 -3.62 14.93
C CYS A 318 19.73 -4.36 16.11
N GLY A 319 18.89 -5.39 15.86
CA GLY A 319 18.28 -6.21 16.91
C GLY A 319 16.75 -6.20 16.93
N LYS A 320 16.06 -5.71 15.88
CA LYS A 320 14.59 -5.67 15.79
C LYS A 320 13.95 -7.03 16.06
N SER A 321 14.26 -8.04 15.25
CA SER A 321 13.72 -9.40 15.42
C SER A 321 14.18 -10.07 16.73
N THR A 322 15.36 -9.69 17.27
CA THR A 322 15.81 -10.15 18.59
C THR A 322 14.91 -9.61 19.71
N LEU A 323 14.53 -8.33 19.63
CA LEU A 323 13.59 -7.74 20.58
C LEU A 323 12.22 -8.42 20.50
N MET A 324 11.73 -8.74 19.28
CA MET A 324 10.47 -9.48 19.12
C MET A 324 10.52 -10.85 19.80
N LYS A 325 11.59 -11.62 19.57
CA LYS A 325 11.81 -12.93 20.21
C LYS A 325 11.93 -12.85 21.74
N ILE A 326 12.39 -11.72 22.27
CA ILE A 326 12.41 -11.49 23.72
C ILE A 326 11.01 -11.18 24.23
N ILE A 327 10.23 -10.35 23.52
CA ILE A 327 8.84 -10.01 23.86
C ILE A 327 7.95 -11.27 23.81
N THR A 328 8.14 -12.16 22.83
CA THR A 328 7.39 -13.44 22.74
C THR A 328 7.85 -14.49 23.76
N GLY A 329 8.97 -14.27 24.42
CA GLY A 329 9.54 -15.22 25.38
C GLY A 329 10.36 -16.36 24.74
N GLU A 330 10.56 -16.35 23.41
CA GLU A 330 11.39 -17.33 22.68
C GLU A 330 12.88 -17.18 23.00
N LEU A 331 13.32 -15.96 23.29
CA LEU A 331 14.70 -15.65 23.64
C LEU A 331 14.78 -14.96 25.00
N LYS A 332 15.67 -15.43 25.86
CA LYS A 332 15.90 -14.76 27.17
C LYS A 332 16.81 -13.53 26.99
N PRO A 333 16.52 -12.43 27.68
CA PRO A 333 17.44 -11.30 27.78
C PRO A 333 18.72 -11.69 28.56
N ASP A 334 19.80 -10.94 28.39
CA ASP A 334 21.04 -11.14 29.15
C ASP A 334 20.94 -10.48 30.53
N SER A 335 20.20 -9.38 30.65
CA SER A 335 19.82 -8.74 31.91
C SER A 335 18.38 -8.21 31.84
N GLY A 336 17.79 -8.00 32.99
CA GLY A 336 16.38 -7.60 33.11
C GLY A 336 15.41 -8.79 33.09
N SER A 337 14.11 -8.49 33.01
CA SER A 337 13.05 -9.50 32.98
C SER A 337 11.92 -9.08 32.06
N VAL A 338 11.21 -10.07 31.54
CA VAL A 338 9.99 -9.91 30.74
C VAL A 338 8.86 -10.60 31.49
N GLU A 339 7.79 -9.88 31.74
CA GLU A 339 6.59 -10.42 32.37
C GLU A 339 5.43 -10.38 31.38
N ILE A 340 4.84 -11.54 31.11
CA ILE A 340 3.70 -11.68 30.18
C ILE A 340 2.45 -12.06 31.00
N GLY A 341 1.37 -11.30 30.85
CA GLY A 341 0.11 -11.55 31.53
C GLY A 341 -0.56 -12.85 31.07
N GLU A 342 -1.23 -13.57 31.98
CA GLU A 342 -1.86 -14.87 31.70
C GLU A 342 -2.95 -14.81 30.60
N THR A 343 -3.55 -13.65 30.39
CA THR A 343 -4.60 -13.44 29.38
C THR A 343 -4.04 -13.03 28.02
N VAL A 344 -2.73 -12.82 27.92
CA VAL A 344 -2.06 -12.41 26.68
C VAL A 344 -2.05 -13.57 25.69
N ARG A 345 -2.55 -13.30 24.48
CA ARG A 345 -2.51 -14.21 23.34
C ARG A 345 -1.79 -13.51 22.21
N ILE A 346 -0.55 -13.93 21.96
CA ILE A 346 0.31 -13.33 20.94
C ILE A 346 0.04 -14.00 19.60
N GLY A 347 -0.31 -13.22 18.59
CA GLY A 347 -0.24 -13.60 17.19
C GLY A 347 1.04 -13.02 16.59
N TYR A 348 1.96 -13.86 16.17
CA TYR A 348 3.24 -13.42 15.64
C TYR A 348 3.35 -13.76 14.14
N PHE A 349 3.38 -12.73 13.32
CA PHE A 349 3.67 -12.83 11.90
C PHE A 349 5.16 -12.62 11.69
N MET A 350 5.90 -13.72 11.52
CA MET A 350 7.36 -13.75 11.40
C MET A 350 7.81 -13.38 9.99
N GLN A 351 9.06 -12.93 9.87
CA GLN A 351 9.70 -12.66 8.57
C GLN A 351 9.81 -13.95 7.72
N GLU A 352 10.13 -15.09 8.32
CA GLU A 352 10.10 -16.41 7.66
C GLU A 352 8.80 -17.12 8.00
N ASN A 353 8.18 -17.78 7.01
CA ASN A 353 6.94 -18.52 7.23
C ASN A 353 7.20 -19.80 8.05
N GLU A 354 6.31 -20.08 8.98
CA GLU A 354 6.21 -21.43 9.51
C GLU A 354 5.82 -22.42 8.38
N PRO A 355 6.29 -23.66 8.45
CA PRO A 355 5.96 -24.67 7.44
C PRO A 355 4.45 -24.91 7.42
N LEU A 356 3.82 -24.61 6.29
CA LEU A 356 2.40 -24.87 6.05
C LEU A 356 2.22 -26.34 5.61
N ASP A 357 1.10 -26.98 5.97
CA ASP A 357 0.74 -28.29 5.42
C ASP A 357 0.44 -28.18 3.92
N GLU A 358 1.40 -28.52 3.10
CA GLU A 358 1.32 -28.38 1.65
C GLU A 358 0.22 -29.24 1.00
N ASN A 359 -0.28 -30.28 1.68
CA ASN A 359 -1.29 -31.18 1.17
C ASN A 359 -2.73 -30.70 1.46
N ALA A 360 -2.91 -29.90 2.51
CA ALA A 360 -4.20 -29.32 2.85
C ALA A 360 -4.66 -28.31 1.79
N THR A 361 -5.95 -28.14 1.63
CA THR A 361 -6.51 -27.02 0.88
C THR A 361 -6.49 -25.74 1.74
N VAL A 362 -6.55 -24.57 1.10
CA VAL A 362 -6.58 -23.27 1.78
C VAL A 362 -7.66 -23.24 2.85
N LEU A 363 -8.90 -23.66 2.50
CA LEU A 363 -10.04 -23.64 3.42
C LEU A 363 -9.90 -24.62 4.57
N GLU A 364 -9.41 -25.84 4.32
CA GLU A 364 -9.16 -26.84 5.37
C GLU A 364 -8.12 -26.34 6.37
N PHE A 365 -7.03 -25.73 5.88
CA PHE A 365 -6.00 -25.15 6.74
C PHE A 365 -6.55 -24.03 7.62
N VAL A 366 -7.30 -23.08 7.06
CA VAL A 366 -7.88 -21.97 7.83
C VAL A 366 -8.90 -22.48 8.84
N ARG A 367 -9.75 -23.47 8.48
CA ARG A 367 -10.71 -24.11 9.41
C ARG A 367 -10.03 -24.87 10.54
N SER A 368 -8.86 -25.45 10.33
CA SER A 368 -8.13 -26.13 11.39
C SER A 368 -7.69 -25.19 12.52
N ILE A 369 -7.56 -23.88 12.24
CA ILE A 369 -7.21 -22.84 13.22
C ILE A 369 -8.48 -22.33 13.90
N GLY A 370 -9.54 -22.06 13.11
CA GLY A 370 -10.82 -21.61 13.63
C GLY A 370 -11.93 -21.66 12.57
N GLU A 371 -13.11 -22.11 12.96
CA GLU A 371 -14.27 -22.13 12.07
C GLU A 371 -14.85 -20.74 11.82
N TYR A 372 -14.68 -19.82 12.79
CA TYR A 372 -15.12 -18.42 12.72
C TYR A 372 -14.28 -17.53 13.61
N VAL A 373 -14.22 -16.27 13.24
CA VAL A 373 -13.68 -15.18 14.07
C VAL A 373 -14.81 -14.24 14.47
N THR A 374 -14.81 -13.76 15.71
CA THR A 374 -15.79 -12.78 16.16
C THR A 374 -15.36 -11.40 15.68
N THR A 375 -16.25 -10.72 14.94
CA THR A 375 -16.07 -9.34 14.48
C THR A 375 -17.12 -8.45 15.15
N ALA A 376 -17.00 -7.12 15.07
CA ALA A 376 -17.99 -6.20 15.64
C ALA A 376 -19.39 -6.37 15.03
N GLU A 377 -19.48 -6.82 13.78
CA GLU A 377 -20.74 -7.06 13.08
C GLU A 377 -21.30 -8.48 13.34
N GLY A 378 -20.54 -9.35 13.98
CA GLY A 378 -20.95 -10.74 14.25
C GLY A 378 -19.82 -11.75 14.03
N LYS A 379 -20.17 -12.97 13.61
CA LYS A 379 -19.21 -14.04 13.36
C LYS A 379 -18.89 -14.13 11.86
N ALA A 380 -17.64 -13.94 11.49
CA ALA A 380 -17.14 -14.20 10.14
C ALA A 380 -16.64 -15.65 10.05
N THR A 381 -17.12 -16.40 9.06
CA THR A 381 -16.69 -17.79 8.83
C THR A 381 -15.31 -17.85 8.17
N ALA A 382 -14.62 -18.98 8.29
CA ALA A 382 -13.34 -19.22 7.62
C ALA A 382 -13.39 -18.95 6.10
N SER A 383 -14.49 -19.31 5.44
CA SER A 383 -14.67 -19.05 4.00
C SER A 383 -14.78 -17.55 3.68
N GLN A 384 -15.53 -16.79 4.49
CA GLN A 384 -15.63 -15.33 4.34
C GLN A 384 -14.29 -14.64 4.58
N MET A 385 -13.55 -15.10 5.59
CA MET A 385 -12.19 -14.61 5.86
C MET A 385 -11.24 -14.91 4.69
N CYS A 386 -11.31 -16.11 4.12
CA CYS A 386 -10.56 -16.43 2.91
C CYS A 386 -10.92 -15.49 1.74
N GLU A 387 -12.22 -15.22 1.51
CA GLU A 387 -12.66 -14.29 0.46
C GLU A 387 -12.15 -12.87 0.69
N LYS A 388 -12.22 -12.37 1.93
CA LYS A 388 -11.69 -11.04 2.29
C LYS A 388 -10.18 -10.96 2.01
N PHE A 389 -9.43 -12.02 2.31
CA PHE A 389 -8.00 -12.14 1.99
C PHE A 389 -7.74 -12.61 0.55
N LEU A 390 -8.64 -12.29 -0.38
CA LEU A 390 -8.50 -12.50 -1.83
C LEU A 390 -8.30 -13.96 -2.24
N PHE A 391 -8.74 -14.92 -1.41
CA PHE A 391 -8.88 -16.32 -1.80
C PHE A 391 -10.31 -16.58 -2.27
N GLY A 392 -10.54 -16.42 -3.57
CA GLY A 392 -11.84 -16.64 -4.17
C GLY A 392 -12.33 -18.09 -4.00
N PRO A 393 -13.64 -18.38 -4.23
CA PRO A 393 -14.25 -19.68 -3.97
C PRO A 393 -13.51 -20.87 -4.61
N LYS A 394 -12.93 -20.70 -5.80
CA LYS A 394 -12.13 -21.75 -6.46
C LYS A 394 -10.77 -21.95 -5.78
N GLN A 395 -10.12 -20.86 -5.37
CA GLN A 395 -8.80 -20.92 -4.73
C GLN A 395 -8.87 -21.54 -3.33
N GLN A 396 -9.99 -21.40 -2.62
CA GLN A 396 -10.18 -22.01 -1.30
C GLN A 396 -10.03 -23.54 -1.32
N TRP A 397 -10.32 -24.18 -2.44
CA TRP A 397 -10.17 -25.63 -2.65
C TRP A 397 -8.84 -26.02 -3.30
N THR A 398 -7.95 -25.07 -3.52
CA THR A 398 -6.63 -25.33 -4.10
C THR A 398 -5.68 -25.84 -3.00
N PRO A 399 -4.90 -26.91 -3.24
CA PRO A 399 -3.85 -27.34 -2.33
C PRO A 399 -2.76 -26.27 -2.16
N ILE A 400 -2.28 -26.08 -0.91
CA ILE A 400 -1.31 -25.03 -0.55
C ILE A 400 -0.02 -25.11 -1.37
N ARG A 401 0.42 -26.32 -1.76
CA ARG A 401 1.61 -26.53 -2.62
C ARG A 401 1.51 -25.83 -3.99
N LYS A 402 0.29 -25.54 -4.48
CA LYS A 402 0.07 -24.86 -5.77
C LYS A 402 0.02 -23.34 -5.66
N LEU A 403 0.06 -22.81 -4.46
CA LEU A 403 0.06 -21.36 -4.22
C LEU A 403 1.44 -20.77 -4.54
N SER A 404 1.45 -19.55 -5.08
CA SER A 404 2.65 -18.72 -5.20
C SER A 404 3.20 -18.32 -3.82
N GLY A 405 4.46 -17.84 -3.77
CA GLY A 405 5.09 -17.39 -2.54
C GLY A 405 4.27 -16.30 -1.83
N GLY A 406 3.83 -15.28 -2.55
CA GLY A 406 3.00 -14.21 -2.00
C GLY A 406 1.61 -14.70 -1.54
N GLU A 407 0.98 -15.66 -2.26
CA GLU A 407 -0.27 -16.27 -1.80
C GLU A 407 -0.06 -17.10 -0.52
N LYS A 408 1.05 -17.84 -0.40
CA LYS A 408 1.43 -18.55 0.84
C LYS A 408 1.64 -17.56 1.99
N ARG A 409 2.30 -16.43 1.72
CA ARG A 409 2.55 -15.36 2.70
C ARG A 409 1.25 -14.76 3.21
N ARG A 410 0.32 -14.47 2.31
CA ARG A 410 -1.03 -13.98 2.62
C ARG A 410 -1.85 -14.99 3.42
N LEU A 411 -1.76 -16.29 3.08
CA LEU A 411 -2.41 -17.35 3.84
C LEU A 411 -1.85 -17.46 5.27
N TYR A 412 -0.54 -17.32 5.43
CA TYR A 412 0.11 -17.29 6.75
C TYR A 412 -0.37 -16.09 7.58
N LEU A 413 -0.48 -14.90 6.98
CA LEU A 413 -1.06 -13.74 7.67
C LEU A 413 -2.50 -14.05 8.13
N LEU A 414 -3.34 -14.56 7.23
CA LEU A 414 -4.70 -14.95 7.57
C LEU A 414 -4.74 -15.95 8.74
N SER A 415 -3.82 -16.92 8.78
CA SER A 415 -3.75 -17.91 9.86
C SER A 415 -3.48 -17.27 11.23
N VAL A 416 -2.57 -16.29 11.27
CA VAL A 416 -2.26 -15.52 12.49
C VAL A 416 -3.50 -14.75 12.97
N LEU A 417 -4.22 -14.10 12.06
CA LEU A 417 -5.43 -13.34 12.41
C LEU A 417 -6.59 -14.23 12.84
N MET A 418 -6.72 -15.43 12.25
CA MET A 418 -7.73 -16.42 12.61
C MET A 418 -7.54 -17.00 14.02
N SER A 419 -6.34 -16.93 14.60
CA SER A 419 -6.08 -17.34 15.98
C SER A 419 -6.70 -16.41 17.03
N ALA A 420 -7.33 -15.31 16.60
CA ALA A 420 -7.94 -14.27 17.44
C ALA A 420 -7.02 -13.77 18.58
N PRO A 421 -5.82 -13.26 18.24
CA PRO A 421 -4.88 -12.72 19.21
C PRO A 421 -5.42 -11.43 19.85
N ASN A 422 -4.87 -11.04 21.02
CA ASN A 422 -5.06 -9.73 21.64
C ASN A 422 -3.76 -8.91 21.72
N VAL A 423 -2.64 -9.52 21.31
CA VAL A 423 -1.38 -8.86 21.02
C VAL A 423 -0.92 -9.35 19.65
N LEU A 424 -0.78 -8.44 18.70
CA LEU A 424 -0.36 -8.76 17.33
C LEU A 424 1.03 -8.21 17.09
N ILE A 425 1.96 -9.09 16.73
CA ILE A 425 3.33 -8.72 16.37
C ILE A 425 3.52 -8.99 14.87
N LEU A 426 3.91 -7.97 14.14
CA LEU A 426 4.12 -8.01 12.69
C LEU A 426 5.59 -7.70 12.39
N ASP A 427 6.36 -8.71 11.96
CA ASP A 427 7.78 -8.54 11.58
C ASP A 427 7.90 -8.47 10.06
N GLU A 428 8.16 -7.26 9.55
CA GLU A 428 8.25 -6.91 8.12
C GLU A 428 7.03 -7.42 7.30
N PRO A 429 5.78 -7.05 7.68
CA PRO A 429 4.59 -7.54 7.00
C PRO A 429 4.49 -7.04 5.57
N THR A 430 5.14 -5.93 5.25
CA THR A 430 5.11 -5.29 3.93
C THR A 430 5.99 -5.99 2.90
N ASN A 431 6.94 -6.82 3.35
CA ASN A 431 7.70 -7.68 2.47
C ASN A 431 6.82 -8.82 1.95
N ASP A 432 6.82 -9.04 0.64
CA ASP A 432 6.10 -10.13 -0.05
C ASP A 432 4.55 -10.05 -0.03
N LEU A 433 3.94 -9.05 0.64
CA LEU A 433 2.50 -8.77 0.52
C LEU A 433 2.24 -7.72 -0.56
N ASP A 434 1.18 -7.91 -1.33
CA ASP A 434 0.74 -6.91 -2.30
C ASP A 434 -0.04 -5.76 -1.62
N ILE A 435 -0.14 -4.64 -2.33
CA ILE A 435 -0.78 -3.42 -1.84
C ILE A 435 -2.22 -3.69 -1.39
N GLU A 436 -3.00 -4.50 -2.13
CA GLU A 436 -4.38 -4.82 -1.73
C GLU A 436 -4.45 -5.63 -0.44
N THR A 437 -3.51 -6.57 -0.23
CA THR A 437 -3.42 -7.32 1.04
C THR A 437 -3.02 -6.41 2.19
N LEU A 438 -2.14 -5.43 1.94
CA LEU A 438 -1.76 -4.43 2.95
C LEU A 438 -2.95 -3.53 3.33
N GLU A 439 -3.76 -3.11 2.36
CA GLU A 439 -5.00 -2.34 2.61
C GLU A 439 -5.98 -3.15 3.49
N ILE A 440 -6.14 -4.46 3.21
CA ILE A 440 -6.97 -5.36 4.04
C ILE A 440 -6.40 -5.49 5.45
N LEU A 441 -5.08 -5.58 5.59
CA LEU A 441 -4.42 -5.63 6.90
C LEU A 441 -4.61 -4.32 7.67
N GLU A 442 -4.43 -3.17 7.03
CA GLU A 442 -4.67 -1.85 7.61
C GLU A 442 -6.11 -1.70 8.11
N GLU A 443 -7.10 -2.07 7.27
CA GLU A 443 -8.51 -2.08 7.65
C GLU A 443 -8.79 -3.00 8.86
N TYR A 444 -8.15 -4.18 8.92
CA TYR A 444 -8.23 -5.06 10.07
C TYR A 444 -7.64 -4.42 11.33
N LEU A 445 -6.47 -3.77 11.20
CA LEU A 445 -5.79 -3.10 12.31
C LEU A 445 -6.56 -1.88 12.83
N ASP A 446 -7.26 -1.14 11.97
CA ASP A 446 -8.14 -0.02 12.40
C ASP A 446 -9.21 -0.49 13.42
N GLY A 447 -9.78 -1.67 13.20
CA GLY A 447 -10.77 -2.27 14.08
C GLY A 447 -10.22 -3.20 15.18
N PHE A 448 -8.90 -3.38 15.26
CA PHE A 448 -8.30 -4.32 16.21
C PHE A 448 -8.23 -3.73 17.62
N ALA A 449 -8.92 -4.36 18.56
CA ALA A 449 -8.88 -3.99 19.98
C ALA A 449 -7.80 -4.79 20.72
N GLY A 450 -6.59 -4.25 20.81
CA GLY A 450 -5.45 -4.88 21.46
C GLY A 450 -4.13 -4.21 21.10
N ILE A 451 -3.03 -4.77 21.57
CA ILE A 451 -1.69 -4.25 21.34
C ILE A 451 -1.20 -4.64 19.95
N VAL A 452 -0.69 -3.68 19.20
CA VAL A 452 -0.07 -3.89 17.88
C VAL A 452 1.40 -3.46 17.94
N ILE A 453 2.30 -4.37 17.59
CA ILE A 453 3.74 -4.10 17.49
C ILE A 453 4.17 -4.42 16.07
N VAL A 454 4.69 -3.43 15.37
CA VAL A 454 5.08 -3.53 13.96
C VAL A 454 6.55 -3.24 13.78
N VAL A 455 7.28 -4.15 13.17
CA VAL A 455 8.59 -3.88 12.59
C VAL A 455 8.39 -3.68 11.10
N SER A 456 8.67 -2.52 10.56
CA SER A 456 8.55 -2.28 9.12
C SER A 456 9.51 -1.18 8.65
N HIS A 457 9.88 -1.29 7.39
CA HIS A 457 10.56 -0.25 6.62
C HIS A 457 9.60 0.55 5.72
N ASP A 458 8.34 0.15 5.65
CA ASP A 458 7.30 0.87 4.92
C ASP A 458 6.81 2.07 5.75
N ARG A 459 7.19 3.25 5.31
CA ARG A 459 6.87 4.53 5.96
C ARG A 459 5.37 4.80 5.95
N TYR A 460 4.69 4.49 4.83
CA TYR A 460 3.26 4.68 4.68
C TYR A 460 2.46 3.81 5.65
N PHE A 461 2.86 2.54 5.76
CA PHE A 461 2.24 1.60 6.69
C PHE A 461 2.43 2.05 8.15
N LEU A 462 3.63 2.51 8.51
CA LEU A 462 3.90 3.04 9.85
C LEU A 462 3.09 4.29 10.14
N ASP A 463 3.03 5.28 9.23
CA ASP A 463 2.23 6.50 9.43
C ASP A 463 0.73 6.19 9.58
N ARG A 464 0.24 5.12 8.93
CA ARG A 464 -1.17 4.73 8.97
C ARG A 464 -1.56 3.95 10.23
N VAL A 465 -0.65 3.12 10.76
CA VAL A 465 -0.99 2.08 11.74
C VAL A 465 -0.51 2.39 13.16
N VAL A 466 0.57 3.18 13.33
CA VAL A 466 1.22 3.32 14.63
C VAL A 466 1.09 4.73 15.21
N ASP A 467 0.98 4.79 16.53
CA ASP A 467 0.89 6.04 17.30
C ASP A 467 2.22 6.38 18.00
N ARG A 468 3.16 5.46 18.03
CA ARG A 468 4.47 5.61 18.67
C ARG A 468 5.55 4.83 17.93
N ILE A 469 6.75 5.42 17.84
CA ILE A 469 7.93 4.80 17.21
C ILE A 469 8.99 4.50 18.26
N PHE A 470 9.53 3.28 18.23
CA PHE A 470 10.76 2.90 18.92
C PHE A 470 11.89 2.81 17.92
N ALA A 471 12.85 3.73 18.00
CA ALA A 471 13.99 3.77 17.11
C ALA A 471 15.24 3.19 17.77
N PHE A 472 15.90 2.25 17.10
CA PHE A 472 17.21 1.75 17.48
C PHE A 472 18.29 2.78 17.15
N GLU A 473 18.83 3.46 18.14
CA GLU A 473 19.84 4.50 18.02
C GLU A 473 21.02 4.21 18.95
N ASN A 474 22.22 4.02 18.40
CA ASN A 474 23.47 3.86 19.16
C ASN A 474 23.43 2.83 20.30
N GLY A 475 22.73 1.69 20.11
CA GLY A 475 22.61 0.63 21.11
C GLY A 475 21.56 0.91 22.22
N HIS A 476 20.69 1.87 22.01
CA HIS A 476 19.53 2.17 22.85
C HIS A 476 18.25 2.23 22.01
N LEU A 477 17.10 2.07 22.66
CA LEU A 477 15.80 2.31 22.04
C LEU A 477 15.28 3.67 22.51
N SER A 478 15.17 4.59 21.56
CA SER A 478 14.56 5.91 21.79
C SER A 478 13.07 5.85 21.43
N GLN A 479 12.23 6.51 22.23
CA GLN A 479 10.77 6.55 22.05
C GLN A 479 10.36 7.89 21.45
N TYR A 480 9.51 7.85 20.42
CA TYR A 480 8.96 9.01 19.74
C TYR A 480 7.45 8.87 19.63
N GLU A 481 6.71 9.91 20.05
CA GLU A 481 5.26 9.98 19.84
C GLU A 481 4.96 10.37 18.41
N GLY A 482 3.96 9.72 17.82
CA GLY A 482 3.52 9.91 16.43
C GLY A 482 3.98 8.82 15.48
N GLY A 483 3.66 8.98 14.19
CA GLY A 483 4.04 8.08 13.11
C GLY A 483 5.48 8.25 12.64
N TYR A 484 5.79 7.66 11.48
CA TYR A 484 7.13 7.76 10.89
C TYR A 484 7.48 9.19 10.46
N SER A 485 6.53 9.94 9.94
CA SER A 485 6.72 11.34 9.52
C SER A 485 7.09 12.22 10.71
N ASP A 486 6.39 12.07 11.86
CA ASP A 486 6.71 12.79 13.10
C ASP A 486 8.10 12.42 13.65
N TYR A 487 8.45 11.13 13.60
CA TYR A 487 9.80 10.67 13.96
C TYR A 487 10.86 11.33 13.12
N ARG A 488 10.69 11.33 11.78
CA ARG A 488 11.66 11.91 10.84
C ARG A 488 11.89 13.39 11.13
N ASP A 489 10.82 14.16 11.30
CA ASP A 489 10.91 15.60 11.54
C ASP A 489 11.63 15.90 12.86
N LYS A 490 11.34 15.14 13.92
CA LYS A 490 12.05 15.24 15.21
C LYS A 490 13.53 14.83 15.10
N ALA A 491 13.84 13.78 14.34
CA ALA A 491 15.20 13.29 14.15
C ALA A 491 16.05 14.26 13.31
N VAL A 492 15.45 14.90 12.30
CA VAL A 492 16.09 15.98 11.51
C VAL A 492 16.37 17.20 12.40
N MET A 493 15.39 17.65 13.19
CA MET A 493 15.56 18.76 14.13
C MET A 493 16.64 18.50 15.20
N ALA A 494 16.78 17.23 15.61
CA ALA A 494 17.81 16.82 16.57
C ALA A 494 19.21 16.64 15.92
N GLY A 495 19.36 16.86 14.61
CA GLY A 495 20.61 16.65 13.86
C GLY A 495 21.06 15.18 13.78
N LYS A 496 20.16 14.23 14.05
CA LYS A 496 20.43 12.79 14.04
C LYS A 496 20.30 12.17 12.65
N LEU A 497 19.45 12.77 11.78
CA LEU A 497 19.38 12.46 10.35
C LEU A 497 20.01 13.61 9.59
N LEU A 498 21.05 13.34 8.83
CA LEU A 498 21.58 14.29 7.88
C LEU A 498 20.54 14.48 6.77
N GLU A 499 20.14 15.73 6.48
CA GLU A 499 19.48 16.06 5.22
C GLU A 499 20.45 15.67 4.09
N ASN A 500 20.33 14.47 3.58
CA ASN A 500 21.05 14.05 2.38
C ASN A 500 20.41 14.76 1.17
N GLY A 501 20.93 15.92 0.84
CA GLY A 501 20.47 16.66 -0.34
C GLY A 501 20.97 18.10 -0.50
N ALA A 502 21.67 18.66 0.46
CA ALA A 502 22.17 20.04 0.34
C ALA A 502 23.69 20.11 0.12
N ARG A 503 24.15 19.60 -1.03
CA ARG A 503 25.35 20.09 -1.70
C ARG A 503 25.01 20.39 -3.16
N ALA A 504 24.20 21.40 -3.37
CA ALA A 504 24.16 22.14 -4.63
C ALA A 504 23.50 23.50 -4.37
N ASP A 505 24.28 24.52 -4.63
CA ASP A 505 23.88 25.90 -4.85
C ASP A 505 23.36 26.73 -3.68
N SER A 506 24.29 27.56 -3.21
CA SER A 506 24.11 28.76 -2.39
C SER A 506 23.16 29.83 -2.96
N THR A 507 22.34 29.50 -3.96
CA THR A 507 21.40 30.44 -4.61
C THR A 507 19.94 30.19 -4.21
N ILE A 508 19.63 29.05 -3.58
CA ILE A 508 18.24 28.69 -3.16
C ILE A 508 17.97 29.11 -1.72
N ASN A 509 19.02 29.33 -0.91
CA ASN A 509 18.86 29.72 0.51
C ASN A 509 18.26 31.13 0.73
N ASN A 510 18.14 31.96 -0.30
CA ASN A 510 17.49 33.27 -0.15
C ASN A 510 15.96 33.26 -0.34
N THR A 511 15.39 32.19 -0.86
CA THR A 511 13.93 32.08 -1.05
C THR A 511 13.26 31.40 0.16
N PHE A 512 13.94 30.44 0.80
CA PHE A 512 13.44 29.78 2.00
C PHE A 512 13.65 30.58 3.28
N SER A 513 14.67 31.44 3.35
CA SER A 513 14.84 32.36 4.48
C SER A 513 13.75 33.43 4.55
N ASN A 514 13.15 33.79 3.40
CA ASN A 514 12.01 34.72 3.37
C ASN A 514 10.69 34.05 3.78
N ALA A 515 10.52 32.74 3.54
CA ALA A 515 9.35 31.98 4.04
C ALA A 515 9.43 31.76 5.55
N ARG A 516 10.59 31.34 6.09
CA ARG A 516 10.79 31.22 7.55
C ARG A 516 10.65 32.54 8.31
N ASN A 517 11.06 33.64 7.70
CA ASN A 517 10.88 34.97 8.31
C ASN A 517 9.41 35.44 8.30
N LEU A 518 8.60 34.93 7.38
CA LEU A 518 7.14 35.16 7.37
C LEU A 518 6.40 34.31 8.41
N GLU A 519 6.82 33.06 8.62
CA GLU A 519 6.28 32.18 9.66
C GLU A 519 6.70 32.63 11.07
N ALA A 520 7.98 32.95 11.29
CA ALA A 520 8.47 33.52 12.55
C ALA A 520 7.85 34.89 12.86
N ALA A 521 7.52 35.70 11.84
CA ALA A 521 6.79 36.95 12.03
C ALA A 521 5.31 36.73 12.35
N ASN A 522 4.73 35.63 11.89
CA ASN A 522 3.37 35.22 12.23
C ASN A 522 3.31 34.57 13.63
N GLU A 523 4.29 33.75 14.02
CA GLU A 523 4.37 33.20 15.38
C GLU A 523 4.68 34.29 16.44
N TYR A 524 5.50 35.32 16.11
CA TYR A 524 5.72 36.45 17.02
C TYR A 524 4.48 37.36 17.19
N LYS A 525 3.53 37.30 16.23
CA LYS A 525 2.22 37.96 16.38
C LYS A 525 1.19 37.07 17.10
N ALA A 526 1.36 35.74 17.05
CA ALA A 526 0.46 34.81 17.74
C ALA A 526 0.71 34.74 19.26
N ASN A 527 1.91 35.09 19.76
CA ASN A 527 2.27 35.06 21.19
C ASN A 527 1.98 36.36 21.96
N LYS A 528 1.25 37.32 21.38
CA LYS A 528 0.58 38.36 22.16
C LYS A 528 -0.84 37.89 22.42
N SER A 529 -1.08 37.41 23.62
CA SER A 529 -2.40 37.12 24.19
C SER A 529 -3.37 38.30 24.04
N HIS A 530 -4.05 38.35 22.90
CA HIS A 530 -5.32 39.03 22.81
C HIS A 530 -6.37 37.93 22.68
N SER A 531 -7.30 37.86 23.62
CA SER A 531 -8.52 37.07 23.50
C SER A 531 -9.08 37.29 22.09
N ARG A 532 -9.04 36.23 21.24
CA ARG A 532 -9.68 36.26 19.94
C ARG A 532 -11.14 36.62 20.15
N LYS A 533 -11.61 37.66 19.51
CA LYS A 533 -13.01 38.07 19.49
C LYS A 533 -13.49 37.93 18.06
N PHE A 534 -14.74 37.56 17.88
CA PHE A 534 -15.36 37.63 16.57
C PHE A 534 -15.11 38.98 15.90
N SER A 535 -14.72 38.98 14.65
CA SER A 535 -14.84 40.18 13.84
C SER A 535 -16.34 40.51 13.64
N TYR A 536 -16.67 41.77 13.37
CA TYR A 536 -18.06 42.17 13.13
C TYR A 536 -18.73 41.36 12.03
N ALA A 537 -18.00 41.02 10.99
CA ALA A 537 -18.48 40.19 9.88
C ALA A 537 -18.76 38.72 10.31
N GLU A 538 -17.85 38.12 11.07
CA GLU A 538 -17.99 36.76 11.58
C GLU A 538 -19.14 36.63 12.59
N LYS A 539 -19.33 37.62 13.44
CA LYS A 539 -20.47 37.64 14.37
C LYS A 539 -21.82 37.71 13.65
N LYS A 540 -21.93 38.53 12.61
CA LYS A 540 -23.14 38.64 11.80
C LYS A 540 -23.39 37.37 11.01
N GLU A 541 -22.33 36.75 10.49
CA GLU A 541 -22.40 35.48 9.77
C GLU A 541 -22.80 34.33 10.71
N PHE A 542 -22.27 34.28 11.93
CA PHE A 542 -22.63 33.29 12.96
C PHE A 542 -24.13 33.39 13.34
N GLU A 543 -24.70 34.59 13.40
CA GLU A 543 -26.13 34.80 13.70
C GLU A 543 -27.07 34.35 12.55
N THR A 544 -26.57 34.23 11.30
CA THR A 544 -27.44 33.96 10.12
C THR A 544 -27.15 32.62 9.46
N ILE A 545 -26.05 31.96 9.80
CA ILE A 545 -25.57 30.75 9.08
C ILE A 545 -26.52 29.56 9.23
N ASP A 546 -27.13 29.39 10.40
CA ASP A 546 -28.11 28.31 10.66
C ASP A 546 -29.37 28.51 9.80
N ASP A 547 -29.85 29.75 9.68
CA ASP A 547 -31.00 30.08 8.81
C ASP A 547 -30.66 29.88 7.31
N ASP A 548 -29.43 30.17 6.91
CA ASP A 548 -28.97 29.98 5.54
C ASP A 548 -28.87 28.50 5.18
N ILE A 549 -28.33 27.66 6.08
CA ILE A 549 -28.25 26.20 5.95
C ILE A 549 -29.67 25.63 5.83
N ALA A 550 -30.58 25.99 6.74
CA ALA A 550 -31.96 25.52 6.71
C ALA A 550 -32.72 25.91 5.42
N LYS A 551 -32.45 27.09 4.86
CA LYS A 551 -33.03 27.49 3.56
C LYS A 551 -32.51 26.67 2.39
N LEU A 552 -31.21 26.32 2.41
CA LEU A 552 -30.61 25.51 1.36
C LEU A 552 -31.13 24.07 1.43
N GLU A 553 -31.23 23.47 2.62
CA GLU A 553 -31.81 22.14 2.83
C GLU A 553 -33.27 22.06 2.37
N ASN A 554 -34.08 23.05 2.76
CA ASN A 554 -35.47 23.11 2.30
C ASN A 554 -35.58 23.24 0.78
N ARG A 555 -34.70 24.05 0.15
CA ARG A 555 -34.68 24.18 -1.31
C ARG A 555 -34.27 22.92 -2.02
N ILE A 556 -33.28 22.16 -1.49
CA ILE A 556 -32.86 20.86 -2.03
C ILE A 556 -34.05 19.88 -1.94
N SER A 557 -34.76 19.86 -0.82
CA SER A 557 -35.94 19.00 -0.63
C SER A 557 -37.07 19.34 -1.62
N GLU A 558 -37.36 20.65 -1.87
CA GLU A 558 -38.30 21.08 -2.89
C GLU A 558 -37.91 20.65 -4.30
N ILE A 559 -36.62 20.74 -4.62
CA ILE A 559 -36.08 20.31 -5.92
C ILE A 559 -36.25 18.78 -6.06
N ASP A 560 -35.99 17.98 -5.01
CA ASP A 560 -36.22 16.55 -5.04
C ASP A 560 -37.68 16.17 -5.28
N GLU A 561 -38.63 16.89 -4.67
CA GLU A 561 -40.06 16.69 -4.96
C GLU A 561 -40.42 17.07 -6.41
N LEU A 562 -39.81 18.12 -6.94
CA LEU A 562 -40.04 18.56 -8.33
C LEU A 562 -39.42 17.55 -9.32
N ILE A 563 -38.26 17.00 -9.05
CA ILE A 563 -37.61 15.93 -9.84
C ILE A 563 -38.53 14.71 -9.94
N VAL A 564 -39.17 14.31 -8.84
CA VAL A 564 -40.13 13.18 -8.83
C VAL A 564 -41.37 13.50 -9.67
N LYS A 565 -41.88 14.76 -9.61
CA LYS A 565 -43.05 15.20 -10.36
C LYS A 565 -42.77 15.40 -11.86
N CYS A 566 -41.56 15.79 -12.23
CA CYS A 566 -41.15 16.05 -13.60
C CYS A 566 -40.41 14.89 -14.29
N ALA A 567 -40.53 13.66 -13.80
CA ALA A 567 -39.78 12.48 -14.27
C ALA A 567 -39.96 12.14 -15.77
N THR A 568 -40.92 12.73 -16.46
CA THR A 568 -41.19 12.57 -17.90
C THR A 568 -40.65 13.67 -18.79
N ASP A 569 -40.25 14.80 -18.23
CA ASP A 569 -39.72 15.96 -18.96
C ASP A 569 -38.19 16.07 -18.80
N PHE A 570 -37.47 15.52 -19.78
CA PHE A 570 -36.01 15.40 -19.74
C PHE A 570 -35.28 16.75 -19.66
N VAL A 571 -35.82 17.80 -20.23
CA VAL A 571 -35.18 19.14 -20.22
C VAL A 571 -35.26 19.74 -18.82
N LYS A 572 -36.46 19.75 -18.22
CA LYS A 572 -36.65 20.23 -16.85
C LYS A 572 -35.93 19.37 -15.82
N LEU A 573 -35.87 18.06 -16.03
CA LEU A 573 -35.13 17.15 -15.16
C LEU A 573 -33.63 17.51 -15.11
N ASN A 574 -33.03 17.82 -16.25
CA ASN A 574 -31.61 18.18 -16.34
C ASN A 574 -31.32 19.54 -15.70
N GLU A 575 -32.23 20.51 -15.87
CA GLU A 575 -32.15 21.84 -15.22
C GLU A 575 -32.25 21.71 -13.68
N LEU A 576 -33.23 20.94 -13.19
CA LEU A 576 -33.43 20.70 -11.75
C LEU A 576 -32.27 19.94 -11.11
N THR A 577 -31.68 18.94 -11.83
CA THR A 577 -30.52 18.22 -11.35
C THR A 577 -29.32 19.14 -11.22
N LYS A 578 -29.11 20.03 -12.20
CA LYS A 578 -28.01 20.99 -12.14
C LYS A 578 -28.22 22.03 -11.03
N GLU A 579 -29.45 22.53 -10.84
CA GLU A 579 -29.79 23.42 -9.72
C GLU A 579 -29.55 22.72 -8.38
N LYS A 580 -29.85 21.42 -8.26
CA LYS A 580 -29.60 20.63 -7.07
C LYS A 580 -28.12 20.55 -6.76
N GLU A 581 -27.28 20.15 -7.73
CA GLU A 581 -25.82 20.07 -7.57
C GLU A 581 -25.20 21.40 -7.14
N GLU A 582 -25.67 22.54 -7.72
CA GLU A 582 -25.19 23.86 -7.33
C GLU A 582 -25.58 24.19 -5.87
N LYS A 583 -26.79 23.80 -5.42
CA LYS A 583 -27.25 24.05 -4.04
C LYS A 583 -26.58 23.13 -3.03
N GLU A 584 -26.31 21.87 -3.39
CA GLU A 584 -25.55 20.93 -2.55
C GLU A 584 -24.11 21.42 -2.34
N MET A 585 -23.43 21.93 -3.38
CA MET A 585 -22.10 22.52 -3.22
C MET A 585 -22.12 23.74 -2.28
N LEU A 586 -23.10 24.62 -2.42
CA LEU A 586 -23.25 25.81 -1.57
C LEU A 586 -23.55 25.40 -0.11
N LEU A 587 -24.33 24.34 0.10
CA LEU A 587 -24.63 23.80 1.42
C LEU A 587 -23.34 23.27 2.10
N LEU A 588 -22.50 22.54 1.36
CA LEU A 588 -21.21 22.03 1.86
C LEU A 588 -20.30 23.18 2.29
N GLU A 589 -20.16 24.21 1.47
CA GLU A 589 -19.35 25.39 1.80
C GLU A 589 -19.87 26.12 3.06
N LYS A 590 -21.20 26.24 3.20
CA LYS A 590 -21.81 26.84 4.39
C LYS A 590 -21.66 25.97 5.65
N MET A 591 -21.71 24.64 5.53
CA MET A 591 -21.47 23.71 6.64
C MET A 591 -20.01 23.77 7.13
N ASP A 592 -19.02 23.80 6.23
CA ASP A 592 -17.61 23.96 6.60
C ASP A 592 -17.38 25.29 7.33
N ARG A 593 -18.04 26.35 6.85
CA ARG A 593 -17.98 27.67 7.50
C ARG A 593 -18.66 27.68 8.86
N TRP A 594 -19.75 26.98 9.02
CA TRP A 594 -20.47 26.79 10.29
C TRP A 594 -19.60 26.07 11.34
N VAL A 595 -18.89 25.00 10.94
CA VAL A 595 -17.94 24.30 11.82
C VAL A 595 -16.86 25.26 12.32
N TYR A 596 -16.22 26.00 11.42
CA TYR A 596 -15.21 27.00 11.76
C TYR A 596 -15.72 28.07 12.75
N LEU A 597 -16.92 28.60 12.54
CA LEU A 597 -17.50 29.64 13.40
C LEU A 597 -17.89 29.10 14.78
N ASN A 598 -18.33 27.83 14.87
CA ASN A 598 -18.58 27.17 16.15
C ASN A 598 -17.29 26.90 16.92
N GLU A 599 -16.25 26.39 16.29
CA GLU A 599 -14.93 26.22 16.89
C GLU A 599 -14.38 27.55 17.44
N LEU A 600 -14.50 28.62 16.66
CA LEU A 600 -14.12 29.97 17.07
C LEU A 600 -14.96 30.49 18.27
N ASN A 601 -16.26 30.18 18.29
CA ASN A 601 -17.14 30.53 19.39
C ASN A 601 -16.78 29.78 20.69
N ASP A 602 -16.41 28.51 20.58
CA ASP A 602 -15.97 27.69 21.70
C ASP A 602 -14.61 28.15 22.26
N GLU A 603 -13.67 28.53 21.37
CA GLU A 603 -12.41 29.18 21.78
C GLU A 603 -12.62 30.51 22.53
N ILE A 604 -13.62 31.31 22.10
CA ILE A 604 -13.93 32.61 22.71
C ILE A 604 -14.61 32.44 24.08
N ASN A 605 -15.48 31.43 24.23
CA ASN A 605 -16.28 31.20 25.44
C ASN A 605 -15.58 30.31 26.47
N GLY A 606 -14.42 29.70 26.13
CA GLY A 606 -13.55 29.01 27.10
C GLY A 606 -14.10 27.67 27.59
N ASN A 607 -14.81 26.93 26.73
CA ASN A 607 -15.21 25.53 26.95
C ASN A 607 -14.34 24.57 26.19
#